data_59f08d89e34b9b9ca44a694c7a731882
#
_entry.id   59f08d89e34b9b9ca44a694c7a731882
#
_cell.length_a   1.000
_cell.length_b   1.000
_cell.length_c   1.000
_cell.angle_alpha   90.00
_cell.angle_beta   90.00
_cell.angle_gamma   90.00
#
_symmetry.space_group_name_H-M   'P 1'
#
loop_
_entity.id
_entity.type
_entity.pdbx_description
1 polymer ?
#
loop_
_entity_poly.entity_id
_entity_poly.type
_entity_poly.pdbx_seq_one_letter_code
_entity_poly.pdbx_strand_id
1 'polypeptide(L)'
;MNLYARQHGLFSPEEWARLKAATVLVAGLGGLGSFVAEGLCRSGVGGLVLLDDDRVSPPDLNRQILYTADDMGRFKAQVAKDRLLKIRDDLWVEAWVQRLTPDFTIPARVSLVVDALDNWESRFVLDDLAFKAGKHLVHAGLKGPFGQVLTLSPSSPRLREVFAGVEEESGPLPATFSICAVLGGLVVEEVLKIVCGREGALVDRLLLVDLTTYDFEIVPLAR
;
A
#
# COMPACT_ATOMS: atom_id res chain seq x y z
N MET A 1 9.61 9.52 25.00
CA MET A 1 9.28 8.07 24.90
C MET A 1 9.88 7.55 23.60
N ASN A 2 10.69 6.46 23.59
CA ASN A 2 11.27 5.94 22.34
C ASN A 2 10.28 4.97 21.69
N LEU A 3 9.50 5.47 20.75
CA LEU A 3 8.48 4.70 20.03
C LEU A 3 9.05 3.48 19.31
N TYR A 4 10.33 3.58 18.86
CA TYR A 4 11.00 2.56 18.06
C TYR A 4 11.94 1.66 18.85
N ALA A 5 11.81 1.61 20.20
CA ALA A 5 12.71 0.82 21.05
C ALA A 5 12.75 -0.67 20.67
N ARG A 6 11.64 -1.23 20.16
CA ARG A 6 11.57 -2.62 19.70
C ARG A 6 12.13 -2.84 18.30
N GLN A 7 12.41 -1.77 17.56
CA GLN A 7 13.02 -1.80 16.22
C GLN A 7 14.53 -1.48 16.27
N HIS A 8 15.08 -1.26 17.47
CA HIS A 8 16.51 -1.02 17.67
C HIS A 8 17.34 -2.20 17.14
N GLY A 9 18.35 -1.90 16.33
CA GLY A 9 19.22 -2.90 15.71
C GLY A 9 18.69 -3.54 14.43
N LEU A 10 17.41 -3.27 14.05
CA LEU A 10 16.86 -3.75 12.78
C LEU A 10 17.24 -2.85 11.59
N PHE A 11 17.53 -1.58 11.85
CA PHE A 11 17.89 -0.59 10.84
C PHE A 11 19.19 0.12 11.24
N SER A 12 20.06 0.34 10.25
CA SER A 12 21.25 1.19 10.46
C SER A 12 20.83 2.67 10.63
N PRO A 13 21.72 3.54 11.13
CA PRO A 13 21.44 4.99 11.18
C PRO A 13 21.07 5.59 9.83
N GLU A 14 21.71 5.11 8.76
CA GLU A 14 21.46 5.55 7.37
C GLU A 14 20.08 5.09 6.88
N GLU A 15 19.68 3.85 7.18
CA GLU A 15 18.35 3.34 6.87
C GLU A 15 17.26 4.11 7.62
N TRP A 16 17.47 4.42 8.90
CA TRP A 16 16.59 5.28 9.68
C TRP A 16 16.44 6.67 9.07
N ALA A 17 17.54 7.25 8.59
CA ALA A 17 17.50 8.55 7.92
C ALA A 17 16.68 8.48 6.63
N ARG A 18 16.83 7.40 5.83
CA ARG A 18 16.03 7.17 4.61
C ARG A 18 14.55 7.00 4.94
N LEU A 19 14.19 6.19 5.94
CA LEU A 19 12.80 6.00 6.36
C LEU A 19 12.15 7.32 6.79
N LYS A 20 12.85 8.12 7.61
CA LYS A 20 12.35 9.42 8.05
C LYS A 20 12.22 10.44 6.93
N ALA A 21 13.04 10.35 5.89
CA ALA A 21 12.97 11.22 4.72
C ALA A 21 11.92 10.77 3.68
N ALA A 22 11.50 9.50 3.73
CA ALA A 22 10.60 8.93 2.75
C ALA A 22 9.17 9.43 2.94
N THR A 23 8.50 9.69 1.82
CA THR A 23 7.05 9.91 1.74
C THR A 23 6.45 8.85 0.82
N VAL A 24 5.45 8.13 1.30
CA VAL A 24 4.77 7.06 0.56
C VAL A 24 3.36 7.51 0.20
N LEU A 25 2.99 7.39 -1.06
CA LEU A 25 1.61 7.52 -1.52
C LEU A 25 0.93 6.16 -1.38
N VAL A 26 -0.14 6.09 -0.60
CA VAL A 26 -1.01 4.92 -0.49
C VAL A 26 -2.32 5.24 -1.21
N ALA A 27 -2.57 4.57 -2.33
CA ALA A 27 -3.78 4.70 -3.11
C ALA A 27 -4.73 3.55 -2.77
N GLY A 28 -5.92 3.90 -2.28
CA GLY A 28 -6.89 3.00 -1.67
C GLY A 28 -6.62 2.80 -0.17
N LEU A 29 -7.65 3.00 0.66
CA LEU A 29 -7.58 2.87 2.12
C LEU A 29 -8.61 1.86 2.64
N GLY A 30 -8.95 0.89 1.81
CA GLY A 30 -9.81 -0.24 2.15
C GLY A 30 -9.13 -1.26 3.06
N GLY A 31 -9.50 -2.55 2.90
CA GLY A 31 -8.95 -3.65 3.70
C GLY A 31 -7.43 -3.69 3.71
N LEU A 32 -6.81 -3.65 2.54
CA LEU A 32 -5.35 -3.70 2.40
C LEU A 32 -4.69 -2.37 2.80
N GLY A 33 -5.15 -1.25 2.23
CA GLY A 33 -4.50 0.06 2.42
C GLY A 33 -4.54 0.56 3.86
N SER A 34 -5.56 0.18 4.65
CA SER A 34 -5.61 0.52 6.07
C SER A 34 -4.48 -0.13 6.88
N PHE A 35 -4.18 -1.41 6.62
CA PHE A 35 -3.02 -2.10 7.23
C PHE A 35 -1.69 -1.50 6.77
N VAL A 36 -1.57 -1.20 5.47
CA VAL A 36 -0.35 -0.60 4.91
C VAL A 36 -0.09 0.78 5.53
N ALA A 37 -1.08 1.66 5.54
CA ALA A 37 -0.93 3.01 6.08
C ALA A 37 -0.55 2.99 7.56
N GLU A 38 -1.21 2.15 8.37
CA GLU A 38 -0.87 2.00 9.79
C GLU A 38 0.52 1.36 9.97
N GLY A 39 0.83 0.31 9.23
CA GLY A 39 2.11 -0.37 9.28
C GLY A 39 3.29 0.57 8.96
N LEU A 40 3.18 1.38 7.90
CA LEU A 40 4.20 2.38 7.52
C LEU A 40 4.36 3.47 8.59
N CYS A 41 3.25 3.97 9.15
CA CYS A 41 3.27 4.89 10.26
C CYS A 41 4.05 4.33 11.45
N ARG A 42 3.76 3.10 11.86
CA ARG A 42 4.43 2.41 12.99
C ARG A 42 5.88 2.04 12.69
N SER A 43 6.24 1.85 11.43
CA SER A 43 7.60 1.50 11.01
C SER A 43 8.55 2.70 10.88
N GLY A 44 8.07 3.94 11.05
CA GLY A 44 8.93 5.11 11.07
C GLY A 44 9.09 5.83 9.74
N VAL A 45 8.25 5.52 8.74
CA VAL A 45 8.19 6.31 7.50
C VAL A 45 7.83 7.77 7.82
N GLY A 46 8.54 8.74 7.25
CA GLY A 46 8.42 10.16 7.60
C GLY A 46 7.16 10.83 7.11
N GLY A 47 6.62 10.38 5.97
CA GLY A 47 5.43 11.00 5.39
C GLY A 47 4.50 10.01 4.67
N LEU A 48 3.20 10.31 4.71
CA LEU A 48 2.18 9.57 3.97
C LEU A 48 1.27 10.53 3.21
N VAL A 49 0.99 10.19 1.95
CA VAL A 49 -0.11 10.74 1.17
C VAL A 49 -1.17 9.65 1.06
N LEU A 50 -2.34 9.92 1.57
CA LEU A 50 -3.47 8.99 1.67
C LEU A 50 -4.52 9.39 0.63
N LEU A 51 -4.70 8.57 -0.41
CA LEU A 51 -5.60 8.84 -1.51
C LEU A 51 -6.78 7.86 -1.48
N ASP A 52 -7.99 8.35 -1.23
CA ASP A 52 -9.23 7.58 -1.23
C ASP A 52 -10.44 8.53 -1.24
N ASP A 53 -11.43 8.31 -2.11
CA ASP A 53 -12.62 9.15 -2.22
C ASP A 53 -13.85 8.53 -1.53
N ASP A 54 -13.74 7.33 -1.00
CA ASP A 54 -14.81 6.62 -0.32
C ASP A 54 -15.12 7.15 1.07
N ARG A 55 -16.31 6.77 1.53
CA ARG A 55 -16.75 6.97 2.91
C ARG A 55 -16.80 5.66 3.66
N VAL A 56 -16.57 5.73 4.97
CA VAL A 56 -16.70 4.58 5.86
C VAL A 56 -18.14 4.09 5.87
N SER A 57 -18.32 2.80 5.67
CA SER A 57 -19.61 2.11 5.60
C SER A 57 -19.60 0.83 6.46
N PRO A 58 -20.78 0.29 6.84
CA PRO A 58 -20.85 -0.87 7.73
C PRO A 58 -20.04 -2.09 7.30
N PRO A 59 -20.01 -2.51 5.99
CA PRO A 59 -19.23 -3.67 5.56
C PRO A 59 -17.71 -3.46 5.62
N ASP A 60 -17.23 -2.25 5.88
CA ASP A 60 -15.80 -1.96 5.99
C ASP A 60 -15.21 -2.44 7.31
N LEU A 61 -16.00 -2.42 8.38
CA LEU A 61 -15.53 -2.64 9.75
C LEU A 61 -15.00 -4.06 10.02
N ASN A 62 -15.34 -5.02 9.17
CA ASN A 62 -14.89 -6.40 9.34
C ASN A 62 -13.41 -6.61 9.00
N ARG A 63 -12.78 -5.68 8.21
CA ARG A 63 -11.41 -5.85 7.71
C ARG A 63 -10.59 -4.56 7.55
N GLN A 64 -11.17 -3.38 7.75
CA GLN A 64 -10.49 -2.08 7.61
C GLN A 64 -10.17 -1.52 8.99
N ILE A 65 -8.93 -1.68 9.46
CA ILE A 65 -8.54 -1.46 10.86
C ILE A 65 -8.52 0.00 11.32
N LEU A 66 -8.49 0.94 10.39
CA LEU A 66 -8.43 2.37 10.72
C LEU A 66 -9.81 2.97 11.08
N TYR A 67 -10.89 2.20 10.92
CA TYR A 67 -12.26 2.71 11.07
C TYR A 67 -13.04 2.01 12.18
N THR A 68 -13.96 2.77 12.78
CA THR A 68 -14.88 2.29 13.81
C THR A 68 -16.32 2.70 13.46
N ALA A 69 -17.29 2.24 14.23
CA ALA A 69 -18.69 2.63 14.06
C ALA A 69 -18.92 4.15 14.18
N ASP A 70 -18.09 4.84 14.97
CA ASP A 70 -18.16 6.30 15.13
C ASP A 70 -17.73 7.08 13.89
N ASP A 71 -17.10 6.42 12.93
CA ASP A 71 -16.58 7.04 11.70
C ASP A 71 -17.54 6.93 10.50
N MET A 72 -18.73 6.33 10.70
CA MET A 72 -19.70 6.11 9.62
C MET A 72 -20.01 7.38 8.83
N GLY A 73 -19.94 7.27 7.49
CA GLY A 73 -20.19 8.36 6.56
C GLY A 73 -19.05 9.38 6.41
N ARG A 74 -18.01 9.33 7.23
CA ARG A 74 -16.82 10.18 7.09
C ARG A 74 -15.94 9.67 5.95
N PHE A 75 -15.18 10.54 5.33
CA PHE A 75 -14.22 10.13 4.28
C PHE A 75 -13.07 9.31 4.87
N LYS A 76 -12.77 8.15 4.22
CA LYS A 76 -11.73 7.20 4.64
C LYS A 76 -10.37 7.88 4.80
N ALA A 77 -9.94 8.68 3.82
CA ALA A 77 -8.65 9.36 3.85
C ALA A 77 -8.51 10.31 5.05
N GLN A 78 -9.58 11.02 5.43
CA GLN A 78 -9.56 11.92 6.58
C GLN A 78 -9.53 11.17 7.90
N VAL A 79 -10.36 10.14 8.05
CA VAL A 79 -10.36 9.30 9.26
C VAL A 79 -9.00 8.63 9.44
N ALA A 80 -8.43 8.07 8.36
CA ALA A 80 -7.12 7.46 8.38
C ALA A 80 -6.05 8.44 8.88
N LYS A 81 -6.00 9.66 8.32
CA LYS A 81 -5.10 10.72 8.81
C LYS A 81 -5.26 10.98 10.30
N ASP A 82 -6.50 11.18 10.78
CA ASP A 82 -6.79 11.46 12.19
C ASP A 82 -6.31 10.32 13.11
N ARG A 83 -6.47 9.06 12.67
CA ARG A 83 -6.03 7.88 13.41
C ARG A 83 -4.51 7.75 13.46
N LEU A 84 -3.84 7.93 12.33
CA LEU A 84 -2.38 7.82 12.24
C LEU A 84 -1.68 8.89 13.08
N LEU A 85 -2.20 10.12 13.11
CA LEU A 85 -1.68 11.19 13.96
C LEU A 85 -1.87 10.95 15.47
N LYS A 86 -2.83 10.10 15.87
CA LYS A 86 -2.95 9.64 17.26
C LYS A 86 -1.92 8.58 17.62
N ILE A 87 -1.39 7.84 16.64
CA ILE A 87 -0.32 6.87 16.84
C ILE A 87 1.02 7.60 16.93
N ARG A 88 1.21 8.60 16.03
CA ARG A 88 2.48 9.30 15.87
C ARG A 88 2.23 10.75 15.42
N ASP A 89 2.41 11.69 16.31
CA ASP A 89 2.13 13.12 16.10
C ASP A 89 3.17 13.85 15.24
N ASP A 90 4.38 13.26 15.09
CA ASP A 90 5.45 13.75 14.23
C ASP A 90 5.36 13.27 12.77
N LEU A 91 4.37 12.43 12.44
CA LEU A 91 4.16 11.95 11.08
C LEU A 91 3.59 13.07 10.19
N TRP A 92 4.24 13.33 9.06
CA TRP A 92 3.65 14.19 8.04
C TRP A 92 2.57 13.41 7.25
N VAL A 93 1.31 13.88 7.25
CA VAL A 93 0.20 13.19 6.57
C VAL A 93 -0.65 14.17 5.78
N GLU A 94 -0.85 13.89 4.49
CA GLU A 94 -1.90 14.52 3.69
C GLU A 94 -3.01 13.51 3.37
N ALA A 95 -4.26 13.94 3.54
CA ALA A 95 -5.43 13.19 3.15
C ALA A 95 -6.03 13.79 1.89
N TRP A 96 -6.08 13.01 0.82
CA TRP A 96 -6.62 13.42 -0.47
C TRP A 96 -7.93 12.68 -0.75
N VAL A 97 -9.04 13.40 -0.51
CA VAL A 97 -10.39 12.91 -0.79
C VAL A 97 -10.70 13.21 -2.26
N GLN A 98 -10.17 12.37 -3.12
CA GLN A 98 -10.38 12.52 -4.55
C GLN A 98 -10.20 11.18 -5.27
N ARG A 99 -10.90 11.02 -6.38
CA ARG A 99 -10.74 9.87 -7.26
C ARG A 99 -9.45 9.99 -8.06
N LEU A 100 -8.79 8.85 -8.27
CA LEU A 100 -7.64 8.77 -9.15
C LEU A 100 -8.10 8.93 -10.62
N THR A 101 -7.46 9.85 -11.33
CA THR A 101 -7.71 10.09 -12.76
C THR A 101 -6.39 10.13 -13.54
N PRO A 102 -6.39 9.94 -14.87
CA PRO A 102 -5.19 10.02 -15.69
C PRO A 102 -4.46 11.38 -15.62
N ASP A 103 -5.16 12.45 -15.25
CA ASP A 103 -4.60 13.80 -15.10
C ASP A 103 -3.97 14.04 -13.73
N PHE A 104 -4.06 13.07 -12.83
CA PHE A 104 -3.45 13.13 -11.51
C PHE A 104 -1.92 13.26 -11.64
N THR A 105 -1.33 14.05 -10.75
CA THR A 105 0.13 14.20 -10.72
C THR A 105 0.67 13.74 -9.38
N ILE A 106 1.56 12.74 -9.41
CA ILE A 106 2.27 12.30 -8.21
C ILE A 106 3.28 13.38 -7.82
N PRO A 107 3.20 13.97 -6.60
CA PRO A 107 4.13 15.00 -6.17
C PRO A 107 5.59 14.51 -6.15
N ALA A 108 6.50 15.41 -6.47
CA ALA A 108 7.95 15.10 -6.50
C ALA A 108 8.47 14.55 -5.15
N ARG A 109 7.88 15.01 -4.03
CA ARG A 109 8.24 14.54 -2.68
C ARG A 109 7.90 13.08 -2.40
N VAL A 110 6.96 12.48 -3.15
CA VAL A 110 6.63 11.05 -3.01
C VAL A 110 7.83 10.24 -3.44
N SER A 111 8.30 9.36 -2.57
CA SER A 111 9.45 8.48 -2.82
C SER A 111 9.02 7.22 -3.54
N LEU A 112 7.82 6.72 -3.24
CA LEU A 112 7.30 5.43 -3.68
C LEU A 112 5.77 5.44 -3.61
N VAL A 113 5.13 4.62 -4.44
CA VAL A 113 3.67 4.48 -4.56
C VAL A 113 3.25 3.08 -4.14
N VAL A 114 2.17 2.98 -3.36
CA VAL A 114 1.51 1.71 -3.04
C VAL A 114 0.13 1.69 -3.69
N ASP A 115 -0.11 0.63 -4.46
CA ASP A 115 -1.41 0.28 -5.03
C ASP A 115 -2.15 -0.69 -4.09
N ALA A 116 -3.15 -0.17 -3.40
CA ALA A 116 -4.10 -0.92 -2.58
C ALA A 116 -5.56 -0.72 -3.08
N LEU A 117 -5.71 -0.37 -4.36
CA LEU A 117 -6.98 -0.18 -5.05
C LEU A 117 -7.70 -1.53 -5.27
N ASP A 118 -8.98 -1.49 -5.60
CA ASP A 118 -9.84 -2.67 -5.73
C ASP A 118 -10.32 -2.95 -7.16
N ASN A 119 -9.94 -2.09 -8.13
CA ASN A 119 -10.33 -2.25 -9.53
C ASN A 119 -9.14 -2.06 -10.49
N TRP A 120 -9.14 -2.80 -11.59
CA TRP A 120 -8.01 -2.82 -12.53
C TRP A 120 -7.84 -1.52 -13.32
N GLU A 121 -8.92 -0.83 -13.65
CA GLU A 121 -8.85 0.45 -14.35
C GLU A 121 -7.99 1.46 -13.56
N SER A 122 -8.32 1.65 -12.27
CA SER A 122 -7.57 2.57 -11.39
C SER A 122 -6.14 2.09 -11.13
N ARG A 123 -5.91 0.78 -11.02
CA ARG A 123 -4.56 0.20 -10.86
C ARG A 123 -3.67 0.51 -12.06
N PHE A 124 -4.18 0.35 -13.27
CA PHE A 124 -3.45 0.68 -14.49
C PHE A 124 -3.16 2.17 -14.63
N VAL A 125 -4.11 3.02 -14.23
CA VAL A 125 -3.88 4.48 -14.17
C VAL A 125 -2.78 4.81 -13.17
N LEU A 126 -2.81 4.23 -11.97
CA LEU A 126 -1.79 4.47 -10.94
C LEU A 126 -0.40 4.03 -11.39
N ASP A 127 -0.30 2.88 -12.05
CA ASP A 127 0.95 2.38 -12.61
C ASP A 127 1.52 3.32 -13.68
N ASP A 128 0.67 3.81 -14.61
CA ASP A 128 1.09 4.79 -15.62
C ASP A 128 1.60 6.09 -15.00
N LEU A 129 0.96 6.56 -13.92
CA LEU A 129 1.37 7.76 -13.19
C LEU A 129 2.68 7.55 -12.42
N ALA A 130 2.85 6.40 -11.77
CA ALA A 130 4.08 6.05 -11.06
C ALA A 130 5.27 5.97 -12.04
N PHE A 131 5.06 5.34 -13.19
CA PHE A 131 6.07 5.28 -14.26
C PHE A 131 6.45 6.67 -14.78
N LYS A 132 5.48 7.51 -15.14
CA LYS A 132 5.72 8.89 -15.59
C LYS A 132 6.49 9.71 -14.56
N ALA A 133 6.23 9.48 -13.27
CA ALA A 133 6.91 10.15 -12.16
C ALA A 133 8.28 9.53 -11.83
N GLY A 134 8.69 8.44 -12.48
CA GLY A 134 9.94 7.73 -12.19
C GLY A 134 9.96 7.08 -10.80
N LYS A 135 8.81 6.61 -10.30
CA LYS A 135 8.66 6.03 -8.96
C LYS A 135 8.43 4.52 -9.04
N HIS A 136 8.91 3.81 -8.01
CA HIS A 136 8.52 2.42 -7.81
C HIS A 136 7.03 2.35 -7.43
N LEU A 137 6.37 1.30 -7.91
CA LEU A 137 5.01 0.93 -7.54
C LEU A 137 5.04 -0.42 -6.80
N VAL A 138 4.58 -0.47 -5.56
CA VAL A 138 4.28 -1.71 -4.87
C VAL A 138 2.80 -2.01 -5.08
N HIS A 139 2.51 -2.96 -5.96
CA HIS A 139 1.17 -3.45 -6.26
C HIS A 139 0.81 -4.60 -5.32
N ALA A 140 -0.41 -4.60 -4.80
CA ALA A 140 -0.97 -5.76 -4.14
C ALA A 140 -2.46 -5.93 -4.48
N GLY A 141 -2.86 -7.17 -4.63
CA GLY A 141 -4.25 -7.56 -4.92
C GLY A 141 -4.66 -8.77 -4.09
N LEU A 142 -5.95 -8.89 -3.82
CA LEU A 142 -6.49 -10.03 -3.09
C LEU A 142 -7.88 -10.40 -3.57
N LYS A 143 -8.23 -11.69 -3.39
CA LYS A 143 -9.57 -12.23 -3.61
C LYS A 143 -9.77 -13.47 -2.72
N GLY A 144 -10.72 -13.42 -1.81
CA GLY A 144 -10.95 -14.51 -0.86
C GLY A 144 -9.72 -14.76 0.02
N PRO A 145 -9.18 -15.98 0.08
CA PRO A 145 -7.97 -16.31 0.80
C PRO A 145 -6.68 -16.11 -0.01
N PHE A 146 -6.80 -15.70 -1.28
CA PHE A 146 -5.67 -15.53 -2.19
C PHE A 146 -5.20 -14.10 -2.24
N GLY A 147 -3.89 -13.92 -2.41
CA GLY A 147 -3.29 -12.61 -2.54
C GLY A 147 -2.05 -12.61 -3.43
N GLN A 148 -1.65 -11.40 -3.83
CA GLN A 148 -0.44 -11.19 -4.60
C GLN A 148 0.24 -9.88 -4.21
N VAL A 149 1.57 -9.85 -4.32
CA VAL A 149 2.40 -8.66 -4.14
C VAL A 149 3.47 -8.62 -5.22
N LEU A 150 3.68 -7.46 -5.82
CA LEU A 150 4.63 -7.23 -6.89
C LEU A 150 5.21 -5.82 -6.76
N THR A 151 6.50 -5.66 -6.95
CA THR A 151 7.12 -4.33 -7.08
C THR A 151 7.54 -4.09 -8.52
N LEU A 152 7.10 -2.96 -9.08
CA LEU A 152 7.53 -2.45 -10.38
C LEU A 152 8.46 -1.25 -10.17
N SER A 153 9.61 -1.28 -10.85
CA SER A 153 10.52 -0.15 -10.98
C SER A 153 10.17 0.66 -12.23
N PRO A 154 10.74 1.86 -12.42
CA PRO A 154 10.57 2.59 -13.68
C PRO A 154 11.12 1.88 -14.94
N SER A 155 11.86 0.77 -14.78
CA SER A 155 12.37 -0.05 -15.88
C SER A 155 11.64 -1.39 -16.04
N SER A 156 10.69 -1.68 -15.17
CA SER A 156 9.89 -2.92 -15.19
C SER A 156 8.84 -2.91 -16.31
N PRO A 157 8.35 -4.09 -16.75
CA PRO A 157 7.13 -4.18 -17.53
C PRO A 157 5.98 -3.44 -16.85
N ARG A 158 5.03 -2.92 -17.63
CA ARG A 158 3.87 -2.23 -17.08
C ARG A 158 2.91 -3.24 -16.45
N LEU A 159 2.16 -2.80 -15.44
CA LEU A 159 1.17 -3.65 -14.75
C LEU A 159 0.18 -4.26 -15.75
N ARG A 160 -0.19 -3.51 -16.79
CA ARG A 160 -1.06 -3.95 -17.89
C ARG A 160 -0.46 -5.08 -18.74
N GLU A 161 0.87 -5.13 -18.85
CA GLU A 161 1.57 -6.19 -19.57
C GLU A 161 1.67 -7.45 -18.70
N VAL A 162 1.95 -7.28 -17.41
CA VAL A 162 2.03 -8.38 -16.43
C VAL A 162 0.68 -9.08 -16.29
N PHE A 163 -0.41 -8.31 -16.24
CA PHE A 163 -1.78 -8.82 -16.09
C PHE A 163 -2.59 -8.66 -17.39
N ALA A 164 -1.96 -9.01 -18.53
CA ALA A 164 -2.63 -8.96 -19.83
C ALA A 164 -3.84 -9.90 -19.86
N GLY A 165 -4.99 -9.37 -20.30
CA GLY A 165 -6.24 -10.14 -20.39
C GLY A 165 -7.00 -10.31 -19.08
N VAL A 166 -6.57 -9.65 -17.99
CA VAL A 166 -7.37 -9.63 -16.75
C VAL A 166 -8.68 -8.90 -17.02
N GLU A 167 -9.77 -9.49 -16.56
CA GLU A 167 -11.13 -8.92 -16.66
C GLU A 167 -11.51 -8.28 -15.32
N GLU A 168 -12.27 -7.17 -15.41
CA GLU A 168 -12.86 -6.54 -14.24
C GLU A 168 -13.97 -7.44 -13.69
N GLU A 169 -13.93 -7.74 -12.41
CA GLU A 169 -14.99 -8.51 -11.77
C GLU A 169 -16.16 -7.60 -11.39
N SER A 170 -17.37 -8.11 -11.57
CA SER A 170 -18.57 -7.38 -11.16
C SER A 170 -18.80 -7.49 -9.64
N GLY A 171 -18.84 -6.33 -8.97
CA GLY A 171 -19.16 -6.24 -7.54
C GLY A 171 -17.95 -6.37 -6.60
N PRO A 172 -18.20 -6.25 -5.29
CA PRO A 172 -17.14 -6.24 -4.29
C PRO A 172 -16.47 -7.62 -4.17
N LEU A 173 -15.15 -7.64 -4.22
CA LEU A 173 -14.37 -8.86 -4.03
C LEU A 173 -14.47 -9.35 -2.57
N PRO A 174 -14.70 -10.67 -2.35
CA PRO A 174 -14.68 -11.20 -1.00
C PRO A 174 -13.28 -11.07 -0.39
N ALA A 175 -13.23 -10.66 0.87
CA ALA A 175 -11.98 -10.52 1.61
C ALA A 175 -12.22 -10.74 3.10
N THR A 176 -11.29 -11.46 3.74
CA THR A 176 -11.28 -11.61 5.20
C THR A 176 -10.26 -10.67 5.82
N PHE A 177 -10.39 -10.44 7.13
CA PHE A 177 -9.40 -9.71 7.91
C PHE A 177 -7.98 -10.31 7.75
N SER A 178 -7.88 -11.65 7.77
CA SER A 178 -6.60 -12.35 7.76
C SER A 178 -5.79 -12.10 6.49
N ILE A 179 -6.41 -12.20 5.30
CA ILE A 179 -5.69 -11.94 4.04
C ILE A 179 -5.24 -10.48 3.94
N CYS A 180 -6.08 -9.54 4.41
CA CYS A 180 -5.73 -8.11 4.44
C CYS A 180 -4.53 -7.85 5.37
N ALA A 181 -4.51 -8.48 6.55
CA ALA A 181 -3.42 -8.34 7.51
C ALA A 181 -2.09 -8.92 6.99
N VAL A 182 -2.14 -10.13 6.40
CA VAL A 182 -0.94 -10.79 5.85
C VAL A 182 -0.36 -9.96 4.70
N LEU A 183 -1.18 -9.63 3.72
CA LEU A 183 -0.70 -8.83 2.57
C LEU A 183 -0.28 -7.41 2.99
N GLY A 184 -1.02 -6.78 3.90
CA GLY A 184 -0.64 -5.48 4.45
C GLY A 184 0.75 -5.50 5.07
N GLY A 185 1.07 -6.55 5.85
CA GLY A 185 2.40 -6.75 6.42
C GLY A 185 3.49 -6.97 5.35
N LEU A 186 3.20 -7.78 4.33
CA LEU A 186 4.13 -8.04 3.21
C LEU A 186 4.40 -6.77 2.40
N VAL A 187 3.38 -5.97 2.11
CA VAL A 187 3.53 -4.68 1.42
C VAL A 187 4.36 -3.70 2.25
N VAL A 188 4.12 -3.62 3.57
CA VAL A 188 4.94 -2.78 4.46
C VAL A 188 6.41 -3.20 4.39
N GLU A 189 6.70 -4.50 4.53
CA GLU A 189 8.07 -5.02 4.44
C GLU A 189 8.71 -4.71 3.08
N GLU A 190 7.96 -4.81 1.99
CA GLU A 190 8.43 -4.49 0.65
C GLU A 190 8.79 -3.00 0.53
N VAL A 191 7.93 -2.10 1.02
CA VAL A 191 8.22 -0.66 1.08
C VAL A 191 9.48 -0.38 1.88
N LEU A 192 9.66 -1.03 3.05
CA LEU A 192 10.85 -0.87 3.88
C LEU A 192 12.11 -1.30 3.15
N LYS A 193 12.09 -2.43 2.42
CA LYS A 193 13.23 -2.88 1.61
C LYS A 193 13.60 -1.87 0.54
N ILE A 194 12.63 -1.37 -0.23
CA ILE A 194 12.86 -0.39 -1.29
C ILE A 194 13.42 0.92 -0.72
N VAL A 195 12.81 1.47 0.34
CA VAL A 195 13.23 2.73 0.95
C VAL A 195 14.62 2.62 1.57
N CYS A 196 14.92 1.50 2.22
CA CYS A 196 16.23 1.25 2.84
C CYS A 196 17.30 0.85 1.82
N GLY A 197 16.92 0.48 0.59
CA GLY A 197 17.85 -0.02 -0.41
C GLY A 197 18.36 -1.43 -0.09
N ARG A 198 17.52 -2.25 0.54
CA ARG A 198 17.84 -3.64 0.90
C ARG A 198 17.65 -4.58 -0.28
N GLU A 199 18.47 -5.61 -0.32
CA GLU A 199 18.29 -6.73 -1.25
C GLU A 199 17.01 -7.53 -0.93
N GLY A 200 16.55 -8.33 -1.91
CA GLY A 200 15.43 -9.24 -1.73
C GLY A 200 14.05 -8.61 -1.89
N ALA A 201 13.97 -7.34 -2.33
CA ALA A 201 12.69 -6.75 -2.76
C ALA A 201 12.11 -7.50 -3.97
N LEU A 202 10.77 -7.49 -4.08
CA LEU A 202 10.02 -8.19 -5.15
C LEU A 202 10.03 -7.43 -6.49
N VAL A 203 11.13 -6.73 -6.81
CA VAL A 203 11.24 -6.04 -8.10
C VAL A 203 11.26 -7.08 -9.23
N ASP A 204 10.33 -6.94 -10.17
CA ASP A 204 10.10 -7.88 -11.29
C ASP A 204 9.82 -9.33 -10.82
N ARG A 205 9.27 -9.49 -9.62
CA ARG A 205 8.89 -10.79 -9.06
C ARG A 205 7.51 -10.70 -8.40
N LEU A 206 6.63 -11.60 -8.81
CA LEU A 206 5.28 -11.71 -8.27
C LEU A 206 5.28 -12.73 -7.12
N LEU A 207 4.95 -12.29 -5.92
CA LEU A 207 4.65 -13.16 -4.80
C LEU A 207 3.16 -13.52 -4.85
N LEU A 208 2.86 -14.81 -4.92
CA LEU A 208 1.53 -15.38 -4.76
C LEU A 208 1.37 -15.92 -3.34
N VAL A 209 0.20 -15.69 -2.75
CA VAL A 209 -0.15 -16.11 -1.39
C VAL A 209 -1.46 -16.88 -1.42
N ASP A 210 -1.45 -18.09 -0.90
CA ASP A 210 -2.65 -18.91 -0.67
C ASP A 210 -2.76 -19.23 0.84
N LEU A 211 -3.74 -18.61 1.51
CA LEU A 211 -3.98 -18.87 2.93
C LEU A 211 -4.81 -20.13 3.20
N THR A 212 -5.29 -20.83 2.18
CA THR A 212 -5.96 -22.12 2.37
C THR A 212 -4.96 -23.25 2.64
N THR A 213 -3.79 -23.16 2.00
CA THR A 213 -2.69 -24.13 2.12
C THR A 213 -1.48 -23.56 2.86
N TYR A 214 -1.46 -22.23 3.09
CA TYR A 214 -0.31 -21.47 3.60
C TYR A 214 0.88 -21.47 2.63
N ASP A 215 0.62 -21.59 1.33
CA ASP A 215 1.65 -21.54 0.31
C ASP A 215 2.02 -20.09 -0.05
N PHE A 216 3.31 -19.85 -0.23
CA PHE A 216 3.92 -18.60 -0.66
C PHE A 216 4.89 -18.89 -1.80
N GLU A 217 4.53 -18.48 -3.01
CA GLU A 217 5.32 -18.73 -4.21
C GLU A 217 5.81 -17.43 -4.84
N ILE A 218 7.10 -17.37 -5.22
CA ILE A 218 7.67 -16.23 -5.95
C ILE A 218 7.90 -16.62 -7.39
N VAL A 219 7.23 -15.94 -8.31
CA VAL A 219 7.32 -16.13 -9.74
C VAL A 219 8.05 -14.94 -10.36
N PRO A 220 9.19 -15.13 -11.07
CA PRO A 220 9.83 -14.05 -11.80
C PRO A 220 8.95 -13.61 -12.97
N LEU A 221 8.92 -12.30 -13.25
CA LEU A 221 8.26 -11.82 -14.46
C LEU A 221 9.08 -12.21 -15.70
N ALA A 222 8.38 -12.63 -16.75
CA ALA A 222 9.00 -12.82 -18.06
C ALA A 222 9.44 -11.45 -18.59
N ARG A 223 10.68 -11.39 -19.10
CA ARG A 223 11.23 -10.22 -19.78
C ARG A 223 11.02 -10.33 -21.28
#